data_1de3b84da93fd7a2b06521fb8506f7b7
#
_entry.id   1de3b84da93fd7a2b06521fb8506f7b7
#
_cell.length_a   1.000
_cell.length_b   1.000
_cell.length_c   1.000
_cell.angle_alpha   90.00
_cell.angle_beta   90.00
_cell.angle_gamma   90.00
#
_symmetry.space_group_name_H-M   'P 1'
#
loop_
_entity.id
_entity.type
_entity.pdbx_description
1 polymer ?
#
loop_
_entity_poly.entity_id
_entity_poly.type
_entity_poly.pdbx_seq_one_letter_code
_entity_poly.pdbx_strand_id
1 'polypeptide(L)'
;MDQKELEELIKKERANSFAVYNHMEIVLAERDHAVFRLTIRPESKNPYGMVHGGAIYTMADNATGFAAHTDGRNYVTQTSALHFPRYQSEGEIQADARVRHRGRSTCLVAVDILGEDEMLLATGEFTFFCVDMKMMEQRVKNSL
;
A
#
# COMPACT_ATOMS: atom_id res chain seq x y z
N MET A 1 -2.22 -1.96 18.86
CA MET A 1 -2.85 -0.70 18.40
C MET A 1 -4.31 -0.71 18.81
N ASP A 2 -4.72 0.29 19.53
CA ASP A 2 -6.13 0.47 19.88
C ASP A 2 -6.93 1.16 18.77
N GLN A 3 -8.24 1.28 18.92
CA GLN A 3 -9.11 1.87 17.90
C GLN A 3 -8.76 3.33 17.60
N LYS A 4 -8.39 4.11 18.63
CA LYS A 4 -8.02 5.51 18.47
C LYS A 4 -6.72 5.67 17.69
N GLU A 5 -5.73 4.84 17.96
CA GLU A 5 -4.45 4.81 17.23
C GLU A 5 -4.66 4.43 15.77
N LEU A 6 -5.56 3.48 15.49
CA LEU A 6 -5.91 3.10 14.12
C LEU A 6 -6.61 4.26 13.37
N GLU A 7 -7.52 4.96 14.02
CA GLU A 7 -8.19 6.14 13.44
C GLU A 7 -7.20 7.27 13.12
N GLU A 8 -6.21 7.51 13.98
CA GLU A 8 -5.14 8.48 13.71
C GLU A 8 -4.24 8.04 12.54
N LEU A 9 -3.96 6.75 12.41
CA LEU A 9 -3.22 6.21 11.28
C LEU A 9 -3.97 6.39 9.97
N ILE A 10 -5.27 6.09 9.95
CA ILE A 10 -6.16 6.33 8.80
C ILE A 10 -6.17 7.82 8.42
N LYS A 11 -6.26 8.70 9.40
CA LYS A 11 -6.25 10.15 9.19
C LYS A 11 -4.94 10.63 8.55
N LYS A 12 -3.81 10.12 9.02
CA LYS A 12 -2.50 10.41 8.41
C LYS A 12 -2.41 9.92 6.98
N GLU A 13 -2.91 8.73 6.69
CA GLU A 13 -2.92 8.17 5.34
C GLU A 13 -3.80 9.00 4.40
N ARG A 14 -4.98 9.40 4.84
CA ARG A 14 -5.87 10.27 4.05
C ARG A 14 -5.30 11.66 3.78
N ALA A 15 -4.37 12.12 4.61
CA ALA A 15 -3.63 13.38 4.42
C ALA A 15 -2.31 13.20 3.66
N ASN A 16 -1.92 11.96 3.32
CA ASN A 16 -0.70 11.69 2.58
C ASN A 16 -0.79 12.27 1.17
N SER A 17 0.05 13.28 0.89
CA SER A 17 -0.01 14.03 -0.37
C SER A 17 0.28 13.17 -1.61
N PHE A 18 1.12 12.15 -1.48
CA PHE A 18 1.42 11.23 -2.58
C PHE A 18 0.21 10.36 -2.93
N ALA A 19 -0.46 9.79 -1.93
CA ALA A 19 -1.69 9.02 -2.13
C ALA A 19 -2.82 9.90 -2.69
N VAL A 20 -3.00 11.11 -2.15
CA VAL A 20 -3.98 12.10 -2.64
C VAL A 20 -3.71 12.47 -4.09
N TYR A 21 -2.47 12.78 -4.44
CA TYR A 21 -2.07 13.12 -5.82
C TYR A 21 -2.37 11.98 -6.80
N ASN A 22 -2.18 10.73 -6.38
CA ASN A 22 -2.46 9.55 -7.18
C ASN A 22 -3.92 9.07 -7.06
N HIS A 23 -4.78 9.79 -6.33
CA HIS A 23 -6.21 9.49 -6.13
C HIS A 23 -6.48 8.11 -5.53
N MET A 24 -5.61 7.69 -4.64
CA MET A 24 -5.74 6.45 -3.89
C MET A 24 -6.40 6.70 -2.55
N GLU A 25 -7.41 5.90 -2.23
CA GLU A 25 -8.18 6.02 -1.01
C GLU A 25 -8.12 4.73 -0.19
N ILE A 26 -7.94 4.87 1.12
CA ILE A 26 -8.14 3.75 2.03
C ILE A 26 -9.63 3.55 2.28
N VAL A 27 -10.13 2.34 2.02
CA VAL A 27 -11.55 1.99 2.18
C VAL A 27 -11.81 1.00 3.30
N LEU A 28 -10.79 0.25 3.70
CA LEU A 28 -10.85 -0.64 4.86
C LEU A 28 -9.51 -0.64 5.57
N ALA A 29 -9.56 -0.59 6.89
CA ALA A 29 -8.38 -0.71 7.75
C ALA A 29 -8.77 -1.43 9.04
N GLU A 30 -8.11 -2.54 9.29
CA GLU A 30 -8.21 -3.30 10.52
C GLU A 30 -6.88 -4.00 10.80
N ARG A 31 -6.75 -4.66 11.92
CA ARG A 31 -5.51 -5.35 12.27
C ARG A 31 -5.10 -6.33 11.17
N ASP A 32 -3.87 -6.17 10.67
CA ASP A 32 -3.24 -7.03 9.66
C ASP A 32 -3.94 -7.06 8.30
N HIS A 33 -4.86 -6.11 8.04
CA HIS A 33 -5.61 -6.04 6.80
C HIS A 33 -5.91 -4.60 6.40
N ALA A 34 -5.66 -4.26 5.14
CA ALA A 34 -6.03 -2.97 4.57
C ALA A 34 -6.48 -3.13 3.12
N VAL A 35 -7.45 -2.32 2.72
CA VAL A 35 -7.91 -2.24 1.33
C VAL A 35 -7.84 -0.79 0.86
N PHE A 36 -7.20 -0.58 -0.27
CA PHE A 36 -7.14 0.70 -0.98
C PHE A 36 -7.91 0.62 -2.28
N ARG A 37 -8.39 1.76 -2.76
CA ARG A 37 -9.17 1.88 -3.98
C ARG A 37 -8.59 2.96 -4.88
N LEU A 38 -8.66 2.74 -6.19
CA LEU A 38 -8.37 3.71 -7.24
C LEU A 38 -9.44 3.62 -8.31
N THR A 39 -10.04 4.76 -8.69
CA THR A 39 -10.80 4.86 -9.93
C THR A 39 -9.84 5.23 -11.05
N ILE A 40 -9.78 4.42 -12.10
CA ILE A 40 -8.89 4.63 -13.24
C ILE A 40 -9.27 5.92 -13.97
N ARG A 41 -8.29 6.77 -14.21
CA ARG A 41 -8.42 8.04 -14.91
C ARG A 41 -7.33 8.16 -15.97
N PRO A 42 -7.41 9.13 -16.89
CA PRO A 42 -6.35 9.33 -17.89
C PRO A 42 -4.95 9.36 -17.31
N GLU A 43 -4.76 10.01 -16.16
CA GLU A 43 -3.48 10.13 -15.44
C GLU A 43 -2.99 8.82 -14.82
N SER A 44 -3.87 7.82 -14.69
CA SER A 44 -3.54 6.50 -14.16
C SER A 44 -3.13 5.51 -15.26
N LYS A 45 -3.16 5.93 -16.53
CA LYS A 45 -3.00 5.02 -17.69
C LYS A 45 -1.58 5.05 -18.26
N ASN A 46 -1.21 3.93 -18.85
CA ASN A 46 -0.02 3.81 -19.70
C ASN A 46 -0.34 4.28 -21.14
N PRO A 47 0.67 4.33 -22.05
CA PRO A 47 0.43 4.74 -23.44
C PRO A 47 -0.55 3.85 -24.23
N TYR A 48 -0.83 2.64 -23.76
CA TYR A 48 -1.82 1.74 -24.37
C TYR A 48 -3.24 1.98 -23.89
N GLY A 49 -3.47 2.93 -22.98
CA GLY A 49 -4.78 3.23 -22.42
C GLY A 49 -5.22 2.27 -21.29
N MET A 50 -4.32 1.45 -20.78
CA MET A 50 -4.55 0.56 -19.65
C MET A 50 -4.01 1.18 -18.36
N VAL A 51 -4.53 0.75 -17.21
CA VAL A 51 -3.96 1.19 -15.93
C VAL A 51 -2.46 0.93 -15.90
N HIS A 52 -1.69 1.95 -15.53
CA HIS A 52 -0.24 1.87 -15.51
C HIS A 52 0.24 0.91 -14.43
N GLY A 53 1.20 0.05 -14.75
CA GLY A 53 1.81 -0.86 -13.77
C GLY A 53 2.37 -0.15 -12.55
N GLY A 54 2.91 1.06 -12.74
CA GLY A 54 3.37 1.93 -11.64
C GLY A 54 2.24 2.38 -10.71
N ALA A 55 1.04 2.65 -11.24
CA ALA A 55 -0.13 2.97 -10.43
C ALA A 55 -0.56 1.77 -9.58
N ILE A 56 -0.62 0.58 -10.17
CA ILE A 56 -0.89 -0.68 -9.46
C ILE A 56 0.16 -0.91 -8.37
N TYR A 57 1.43 -0.71 -8.70
CA TYR A 57 2.54 -0.90 -7.75
C TYR A 57 2.44 0.06 -6.55
N THR A 58 2.10 1.32 -6.80
CA THR A 58 1.90 2.31 -5.75
C THR A 58 0.74 1.93 -4.81
N MET A 59 -0.37 1.46 -5.37
CA MET A 59 -1.50 0.96 -4.57
C MET A 59 -1.08 -0.22 -3.70
N ALA A 60 -0.35 -1.16 -4.27
CA ALA A 60 0.14 -2.34 -3.56
C ALA A 60 1.07 -1.95 -2.41
N ASP A 61 2.01 -1.03 -2.66
CA ASP A 61 2.94 -0.53 -1.63
C ASP A 61 2.19 0.19 -0.50
N ASN A 62 1.25 1.07 -0.84
CA ASN A 62 0.45 1.79 0.15
C ASN A 62 -0.41 0.84 1.00
N ALA A 63 -1.12 -0.10 0.37
CA ALA A 63 -1.99 -1.03 1.08
C ALA A 63 -1.20 -1.98 1.99
N THR A 64 -0.10 -2.54 1.48
CA THR A 64 0.75 -3.45 2.27
C THR A 64 1.47 -2.73 3.41
N GLY A 65 1.98 -1.51 3.14
CA GLY A 65 2.60 -0.67 4.15
C GLY A 65 1.63 -0.29 5.26
N PHE A 66 0.39 0.08 4.91
CA PHE A 66 -0.63 0.37 5.91
C PHE A 66 -0.94 -0.88 6.76
N ALA A 67 -1.15 -2.04 6.13
CA ALA A 67 -1.40 -3.29 6.85
C ALA A 67 -0.25 -3.63 7.81
N ALA A 68 1.00 -3.42 7.38
CA ALA A 68 2.17 -3.62 8.25
C ALA A 68 2.13 -2.71 9.49
N HIS A 69 1.76 -1.43 9.33
CA HIS A 69 1.73 -0.44 10.42
C HIS A 69 0.62 -0.67 11.46
N THR A 70 -0.33 -1.56 11.19
CA THR A 70 -1.48 -1.79 12.10
C THR A 70 -1.12 -2.41 13.45
N ASP A 71 0.13 -2.77 13.67
CA ASP A 71 0.63 -3.22 14.97
C ASP A 71 1.19 -2.07 15.84
N GLY A 72 1.20 -0.85 15.31
CA GLY A 72 1.71 0.33 16.01
C GLY A 72 3.19 0.60 15.82
N ARG A 73 3.94 -0.30 15.17
CA ARG A 73 5.35 -0.10 14.83
C ARG A 73 5.50 0.63 13.49
N ASN A 74 6.69 1.14 13.22
CA ASN A 74 7.00 1.84 11.98
C ASN A 74 7.78 0.93 11.04
N TYR A 75 7.48 1.01 9.76
CA TYR A 75 8.05 0.13 8.74
C TYR A 75 8.42 0.92 7.48
N VAL A 76 9.43 0.43 6.79
CA VAL A 76 9.78 0.87 5.43
C VAL A 76 9.80 -0.34 4.51
N THR A 77 9.45 -0.13 3.25
CA THR A 77 9.49 -1.17 2.24
C THR A 77 10.91 -1.64 2.03
N GLN A 78 11.15 -2.94 2.11
CA GLN A 78 12.47 -3.54 1.93
C GLN A 78 12.60 -4.23 0.58
N THR A 79 11.69 -5.15 0.28
CA THR A 79 11.65 -5.86 -0.99
C THR A 79 10.20 -6.06 -1.42
N SER A 80 10.01 -6.28 -2.71
CA SER A 80 8.70 -6.57 -3.26
C SER A 80 8.80 -7.29 -4.58
N ALA A 81 7.77 -8.07 -4.90
CA ALA A 81 7.57 -8.65 -6.20
C ALA A 81 6.07 -8.63 -6.53
N LEU A 82 5.73 -8.14 -7.71
CA LEU A 82 4.37 -8.16 -8.25
C LEU A 82 4.36 -8.84 -9.61
N HIS A 83 3.30 -9.62 -9.83
CA HIS A 83 2.97 -10.25 -11.10
C HIS A 83 1.68 -9.62 -11.64
N PHE A 84 1.63 -9.39 -12.94
CA PHE A 84 0.55 -8.67 -13.63
C PHE A 84 -0.14 -9.58 -14.65
N PRO A 85 -0.98 -10.54 -14.24
CA PRO A 85 -1.58 -11.49 -15.16
C PRO A 85 -2.63 -10.90 -16.09
N ARG A 86 -3.26 -9.77 -15.72
CA ARG A 86 -4.33 -9.11 -16.49
C ARG A 86 -4.25 -7.60 -16.41
N TYR A 87 -5.05 -6.91 -17.23
CA TYR A 87 -5.13 -5.46 -17.28
C TYR A 87 -6.59 -4.99 -17.30
N GLN A 88 -6.79 -3.72 -16.98
CA GLN A 88 -8.09 -3.04 -17.01
C GLN A 88 -7.87 -1.60 -17.49
N SER A 89 -8.83 -1.04 -18.23
CA SER A 89 -8.70 0.30 -18.83
C SER A 89 -9.61 1.34 -18.17
N GLU A 90 -10.70 0.91 -17.56
CA GLU A 90 -11.71 1.76 -16.98
C GLU A 90 -12.24 1.18 -15.67
N GLY A 91 -12.93 2.01 -14.88
CA GLY A 91 -13.60 1.60 -13.67
C GLY A 91 -12.69 1.65 -12.44
N GLU A 92 -13.04 0.83 -11.45
CA GLU A 92 -12.40 0.83 -10.14
C GLU A 92 -11.52 -0.40 -9.96
N ILE A 93 -10.39 -0.21 -9.31
CA ILE A 93 -9.52 -1.30 -8.86
C ILE A 93 -9.25 -1.18 -7.36
N GLN A 94 -9.02 -2.32 -6.70
CA GLN A 94 -8.75 -2.39 -5.27
C GLN A 94 -7.49 -3.18 -4.99
N ALA A 95 -6.72 -2.73 -4.01
CA ALA A 95 -5.59 -3.45 -3.45
C ALA A 95 -6.00 -4.03 -2.10
N ASP A 96 -6.12 -5.34 -2.00
CA ASP A 96 -6.43 -6.08 -0.76
C ASP A 96 -5.12 -6.64 -0.19
N ALA A 97 -4.66 -6.08 0.91
CA ALA A 97 -3.39 -6.41 1.55
C ALA A 97 -3.61 -7.09 2.90
N ARG A 98 -2.96 -8.24 3.10
CA ARG A 98 -3.05 -9.04 4.33
C ARG A 98 -1.67 -9.45 4.83
N VAL A 99 -1.41 -9.21 6.10
CA VAL A 99 -0.17 -9.67 6.73
C VAL A 99 -0.17 -11.20 6.76
N ARG A 100 0.91 -11.79 6.27
CA ARG A 100 1.15 -13.24 6.26
C ARG A 100 2.05 -13.67 7.40
N HIS A 101 3.04 -12.87 7.71
CA HIS A 101 3.98 -13.13 8.79
C HIS A 101 4.45 -11.80 9.38
N ARG A 102 4.39 -11.73 10.69
CA ARG A 102 4.86 -10.58 11.46
C ARG A 102 5.99 -11.04 12.37
N GLY A 103 7.19 -10.67 12.01
CA GLY A 103 8.38 -11.03 12.76
C GLY A 103 8.84 -9.92 13.71
N ARG A 104 9.99 -10.14 14.31
CA ARG A 104 10.64 -9.17 15.20
C ARG A 104 11.10 -7.92 14.46
N SER A 105 11.71 -8.08 13.28
CA SER A 105 12.28 -6.98 12.49
C SER A 105 11.64 -6.82 11.12
N THR A 106 10.89 -7.81 10.64
CA THR A 106 10.29 -7.82 9.31
C THR A 106 8.82 -8.18 9.36
N CYS A 107 8.08 -7.70 8.36
CA CYS A 107 6.67 -8.04 8.17
C CYS A 107 6.46 -8.41 6.71
N LEU A 108 5.94 -9.61 6.45
CA LEU A 108 5.59 -10.09 5.12
C LEU A 108 4.10 -9.88 4.89
N VAL A 109 3.76 -9.15 3.83
CA VAL A 109 2.38 -8.80 3.49
C VAL A 109 2.08 -9.24 2.07
N ALA A 110 1.06 -10.06 1.89
CA ALA A 110 0.54 -10.43 0.58
C ALA A 110 -0.46 -9.38 0.10
N VAL A 111 -0.55 -9.18 -1.21
CA VAL A 111 -1.50 -8.26 -1.83
C VAL A 111 -2.03 -8.82 -3.14
N ASP A 112 -3.35 -8.66 -3.32
CA ASP A 112 -4.02 -8.88 -4.59
C ASP A 112 -4.60 -7.55 -5.07
N ILE A 113 -4.41 -7.25 -6.34
CA ILE A 113 -5.07 -6.12 -7.01
C ILE A 113 -6.22 -6.69 -7.81
N LEU A 114 -7.43 -6.30 -7.42
CA LEU A 114 -8.69 -6.80 -7.99
C LEU A 114 -9.36 -5.70 -8.80
N GLY A 115 -9.79 -6.04 -10.01
CA GLY A 115 -10.55 -5.17 -10.89
C GLY A 115 -12.04 -5.49 -10.88
N GLU A 116 -12.70 -5.17 -11.98
CA GLU A 116 -14.12 -5.49 -12.19
C GLU A 116 -14.37 -7.00 -12.07
N ASP A 117 -15.51 -7.35 -11.45
CA ASP A 117 -15.90 -8.74 -11.19
C ASP A 117 -14.82 -9.55 -10.43
N GLU A 118 -14.08 -8.87 -9.51
CA GLU A 118 -12.99 -9.46 -8.74
C GLU A 118 -11.88 -10.09 -9.59
N MET A 119 -11.70 -9.62 -10.81
CA MET A 119 -10.65 -10.10 -11.71
C MET A 119 -9.28 -9.78 -11.14
N LEU A 120 -8.41 -10.79 -11.06
CA LEU A 120 -7.04 -10.61 -10.56
C LEU A 120 -6.18 -9.88 -11.59
N LEU A 121 -5.85 -8.62 -11.31
CA LEU A 121 -4.99 -7.78 -12.16
C LEU A 121 -3.51 -7.92 -11.79
N ALA A 122 -3.22 -8.01 -10.51
CA ALA A 122 -1.86 -8.21 -10.01
C ALA A 122 -1.89 -8.95 -8.68
N THR A 123 -0.80 -9.63 -8.38
CA THR A 123 -0.63 -10.36 -7.11
C THR A 123 0.83 -10.39 -6.73
N GLY A 124 1.12 -10.37 -5.45
CA GLY A 124 2.49 -10.46 -4.99
C GLY A 124 2.64 -10.27 -3.49
N GLU A 125 3.87 -9.97 -3.10
CA GLU A 125 4.25 -9.84 -1.70
C GLU A 125 5.24 -8.69 -1.51
N PHE A 126 5.10 -8.02 -0.38
CA PHE A 126 5.99 -6.95 0.09
C PHE A 126 6.56 -7.35 1.44
N THR A 127 7.86 -7.17 1.60
CA THR A 127 8.53 -7.29 2.89
C THR A 127 8.87 -5.90 3.41
N PHE A 128 8.47 -5.64 4.64
CA PHE A 128 8.73 -4.39 5.35
C PHE A 128 9.74 -4.63 6.47
N PHE A 129 10.62 -3.66 6.66
CA PHE A 129 11.59 -3.65 7.75
C PHE A 129 11.13 -2.69 8.85
N CYS A 130 11.10 -3.17 10.09
CA CYS A 130 10.75 -2.36 11.25
C CYS A 130 11.88 -1.38 11.56
N VAL A 131 11.54 -0.09 11.69
CA VAL A 131 12.51 0.99 11.87
C VAL A 131 12.27 1.75 13.17
N ASP A 132 13.37 2.23 13.77
CA ASP A 132 13.32 3.20 14.85
C ASP A 132 13.31 4.60 14.24
N MET A 133 12.18 5.31 14.37
CA MET A 133 12.01 6.64 13.78
C MET A 133 13.01 7.66 14.32
N LYS A 134 13.37 7.60 15.60
CA LYS A 134 14.34 8.53 16.21
C LYS A 134 15.73 8.37 15.57
N MET A 135 16.16 7.13 15.37
CA MET A 135 17.41 6.84 14.69
C MET A 135 17.38 7.30 13.23
N MET A 136 16.26 7.12 12.54
CA MET A 136 16.12 7.56 11.15
C MET A 136 16.17 9.07 11.01
N GLU A 137 15.44 9.81 11.83
CA GLU A 137 15.46 11.29 11.84
C GLU A 137 16.87 11.83 12.10
N GLN A 138 17.60 11.21 13.00
CA GLN A 138 18.99 11.61 13.29
C GLN A 138 19.92 11.35 12.13
N ARG A 139 19.75 10.21 11.43
CA ARG A 139 20.53 9.91 10.21
C ARG A 139 20.26 10.90 9.09
N VAL A 140 19.01 11.25 8.86
CA VAL A 140 18.64 12.25 7.86
C VAL A 140 19.27 13.61 8.19
N LYS A 141 19.19 14.07 9.44
CA LYS A 141 19.83 15.32 9.88
C LYS A 141 21.34 15.31 9.70
N ASN A 142 21.99 14.18 9.93
CA ASN A 142 23.45 14.05 9.81
C ASN A 142 23.93 13.90 8.35
N SER A 143 23.02 13.59 7.41
CA SER A 143 23.33 13.48 5.98
C SER A 143 23.08 14.77 5.17
N LEU A 144 22.48 15.77 5.79
CA LEU A 144 22.28 17.11 5.23
C LEU A 144 23.43 18.03 5.59
#